data_03a96612836f796cc74d77663be7bc52
#
_entry.id   03a96612836f796cc74d77663be7bc52
#
_cell.length_a   1.000
_cell.length_b   1.000
_cell.length_c   1.000
_cell.angle_alpha   90.00
_cell.angle_beta   90.00
_cell.angle_gamma   90.00
#
_symmetry.space_group_name_H-M   'P 1'
#
loop_
_entity.id
_entity.type
_entity.pdbx_description
1 polymer ?
#
loop_
_entity_poly.entity_id
_entity_poly.type
_entity_poly.pdbx_seq_one_letter_code
_entity_poly.pdbx_strand_id
1 'polypeptide(L)'
;MEHKDLQECIRSLAMMAETDSVFISCYLNLEKDADGCRDFLRERELLLGKNVPDGLRNNFSKTMGKVHSFLSEKSFRGVKGLAIFSREGSVPFFLTLEFHVPLPNQIVMDLTPHIYPLIELMDTYH
;
A
#
# COMPACT_ATOMS: atom_id res chain seq x y z
N MET A 1 7.10 -14.57 2.50
CA MET A 1 6.93 -14.56 1.02
C MET A 1 8.23 -14.99 0.37
N GLU A 2 8.14 -15.89 -0.56
CA GLU A 2 9.32 -16.36 -1.26
C GLU A 2 9.74 -15.39 -2.36
N HIS A 3 11.03 -15.41 -2.69
CA HIS A 3 11.60 -14.52 -3.70
C HIS A 3 10.89 -14.61 -5.06
N LYS A 4 10.56 -15.84 -5.47
CA LYS A 4 9.88 -16.07 -6.75
C LYS A 4 8.49 -15.44 -6.76
N ASP A 5 7.75 -15.57 -5.65
CA ASP A 5 6.41 -15.01 -5.54
C ASP A 5 6.47 -13.48 -5.55
N LEU A 6 7.46 -12.92 -4.88
CA LEU A 6 7.67 -11.47 -4.86
C LEU A 6 7.98 -10.96 -6.27
N GLN A 7 8.82 -11.67 -7.01
CA GLN A 7 9.15 -11.30 -8.39
C GLN A 7 7.92 -11.27 -9.28
N GLU A 8 7.03 -12.26 -9.14
CA GLU A 8 5.80 -12.31 -9.91
C GLU A 8 4.84 -11.18 -9.53
N CYS A 9 4.74 -10.86 -8.24
CA CYS A 9 3.94 -9.74 -7.77
C CYS A 9 4.43 -8.41 -8.35
N ILE A 10 5.74 -8.19 -8.31
CA ILE A 10 6.35 -6.98 -8.85
C ILE A 10 6.02 -6.85 -10.35
N ARG A 11 6.16 -7.94 -11.08
CA ARG A 11 5.87 -7.95 -12.52
C ARG A 11 4.41 -7.61 -12.80
N SER A 12 3.50 -8.22 -12.05
CA SER A 12 2.06 -7.95 -12.21
C SER A 12 1.72 -6.50 -11.90
N LEU A 13 2.28 -5.96 -10.83
CA LEU A 13 2.04 -4.57 -10.46
C LEU A 13 2.63 -3.60 -11.48
N ALA A 14 3.80 -3.91 -12.02
CA ALA A 14 4.47 -3.07 -13.02
C ALA A 14 3.69 -2.98 -14.33
N MET A 15 2.87 -3.98 -14.62
CA MET A 15 2.09 -4.05 -15.86
C MET A 15 0.68 -3.48 -15.72
N MET A 16 0.30 -3.00 -14.55
CA MET A 16 -1.04 -2.46 -14.34
C MET A 16 -1.23 -1.14 -15.09
N ALA A 17 -2.35 -1.03 -15.78
CA ALA A 17 -2.70 0.16 -16.55
C ALA A 17 -3.31 1.22 -15.64
N GLU A 18 -3.13 2.49 -16.01
CA GLU A 18 -3.80 3.60 -15.38
C GLU A 18 -5.30 3.51 -15.61
N THR A 19 -6.07 4.05 -14.67
CA THR A 19 -7.52 4.20 -14.80
C THR A 19 -7.91 5.64 -14.44
N ASP A 20 -9.20 5.88 -14.33
CA ASP A 20 -9.73 7.18 -13.90
C ASP A 20 -9.73 7.36 -12.39
N SER A 21 -9.09 6.45 -11.65
CA SER A 21 -9.07 6.46 -10.19
C SER A 21 -7.64 6.54 -9.65
N VAL A 22 -7.51 6.99 -8.40
CA VAL A 22 -6.23 7.03 -7.72
C VAL A 22 -5.82 5.63 -7.26
N PHE A 23 -4.51 5.38 -7.27
CA PHE A 23 -3.91 4.16 -6.77
C PHE A 23 -3.09 4.50 -5.52
N ILE A 24 -3.36 3.82 -4.41
CA ILE A 24 -2.63 4.02 -3.17
C ILE A 24 -1.69 2.83 -2.96
N SER A 25 -0.40 3.12 -2.83
CA SER A 25 0.62 2.14 -2.49
C SER A 25 1.12 2.49 -1.09
N CYS A 26 0.90 1.59 -0.13
CA CYS A 26 1.20 1.83 1.26
C CYS A 26 2.20 0.80 1.77
N TYR A 27 3.29 1.26 2.38
CA TYR A 27 4.32 0.43 2.99
C TYR A 27 4.40 0.77 4.47
N LEU A 28 4.37 -0.24 5.32
CA LEU A 28 4.34 -0.05 6.76
C LEU A 28 5.41 -0.87 7.47
N ASN A 29 6.04 -0.26 8.44
CA ASN A 29 6.94 -0.93 9.38
C ASN A 29 6.11 -1.36 10.58
N LEU A 30 5.87 -2.66 10.71
CA LEU A 30 5.08 -3.22 11.82
C LEU A 30 5.95 -3.71 12.97
N GLU A 31 7.25 -3.46 12.92
CA GLU A 31 8.18 -3.96 13.92
C GLU A 31 7.99 -3.30 15.27
N LYS A 32 7.56 -2.04 15.30
CA LYS A 32 7.42 -1.29 16.54
C LYS A 32 6.03 -1.39 17.13
N ASP A 33 5.06 -0.69 16.58
CA ASP A 33 3.76 -0.65 17.22
C ASP A 33 2.66 -0.33 16.20
N ALA A 34 1.51 -0.99 16.36
CA ALA A 34 0.39 -0.83 15.45
C ALA A 34 -0.23 0.57 15.52
N ASP A 35 -0.21 1.20 16.69
CA ASP A 35 -0.78 2.53 16.87
C ASP A 35 0.05 3.59 16.12
N GLY A 36 1.37 3.44 16.12
CA GLY A 36 2.25 4.32 15.36
C GLY A 36 1.98 4.27 13.87
N CYS A 37 1.65 3.08 13.35
CA CYS A 37 1.29 2.92 11.93
C CYS A 37 -0.02 3.61 11.60
N ARG A 38 -1.01 3.51 12.49
CA ARG A 38 -2.30 4.16 12.29
C ARG A 38 -2.17 5.68 12.31
N ASP A 39 -1.38 6.21 13.23
CA ASP A 39 -1.12 7.65 13.32
C ASP A 39 -0.41 8.14 12.06
N PHE A 40 0.59 7.39 11.58
CA PHE A 40 1.29 7.69 10.34
C PHE A 40 0.30 7.78 9.17
N LEU A 41 -0.58 6.79 9.04
CA LEU A 41 -1.55 6.74 7.95
C LEU A 41 -2.52 7.91 8.00
N ARG A 42 -3.02 8.26 9.19
CA ARG A 42 -3.96 9.38 9.35
C ARG A 42 -3.32 10.69 8.95
N GLU A 43 -2.09 10.94 9.37
CA GLU A 43 -1.37 12.15 9.02
C GLU A 43 -1.14 12.25 7.52
N ARG A 44 -0.71 11.16 6.90
CA ARG A 44 -0.44 11.12 5.47
C ARG A 44 -1.73 11.25 4.66
N GLU A 45 -2.81 10.63 5.11
CA GLU A 45 -4.10 10.75 4.44
C GLU A 45 -4.57 12.20 4.39
N LEU A 46 -4.42 12.94 5.49
CA LEU A 46 -4.77 14.35 5.53
C LEU A 46 -3.94 15.16 4.53
N LEU A 47 -2.64 14.90 4.46
CA LEU A 47 -1.75 15.60 3.55
C LEU A 47 -2.05 15.27 2.08
N LEU A 48 -2.25 14.00 1.77
CA LEU A 48 -2.57 13.57 0.41
C LEU A 48 -3.93 14.11 -0.03
N GLY A 49 -4.90 14.10 0.87
CA GLY A 49 -6.26 14.55 0.56
C GLY A 49 -6.34 15.99 0.12
N LYS A 50 -5.40 16.83 0.57
CA LYS A 50 -5.35 18.23 0.16
C LYS A 50 -5.05 18.40 -1.33
N ASN A 51 -4.38 17.43 -1.93
CA ASN A 51 -3.95 17.49 -3.33
C ASN A 51 -4.81 16.66 -4.27
N VAL A 52 -5.85 16.00 -3.75
CA VAL A 52 -6.74 15.17 -4.58
C VAL A 52 -7.72 16.08 -5.33
N PRO A 53 -7.80 15.97 -6.66
CA PRO A 53 -8.82 16.70 -7.43
C PRO A 53 -10.23 16.34 -6.96
N ASP A 54 -11.15 17.30 -7.03
CA ASP A 54 -12.51 17.12 -6.53
C ASP A 54 -13.22 15.89 -7.12
N GLY A 55 -13.01 15.62 -8.40
CA GLY A 55 -13.61 14.48 -9.07
C GLY A 55 -13.11 13.13 -8.58
N LEU A 56 -11.97 13.09 -7.87
CA LEU A 56 -11.36 11.86 -7.38
C LEU A 56 -11.47 11.70 -5.85
N ARG A 57 -12.06 12.65 -5.15
CA ARG A 57 -12.14 12.61 -3.68
C ARG A 57 -12.92 11.40 -3.16
N ASN A 58 -14.00 11.06 -3.82
CA ASN A 58 -14.82 9.91 -3.41
C ASN A 58 -14.02 8.60 -3.56
N ASN A 59 -13.34 8.44 -4.68
CA ASN A 59 -12.50 7.26 -4.91
C ASN A 59 -11.34 7.20 -3.93
N PHE A 60 -10.71 8.34 -3.64
CA PHE A 60 -9.63 8.41 -2.66
C PHE A 60 -10.13 7.97 -1.27
N SER A 61 -11.26 8.50 -0.82
CA SER A 61 -11.83 8.14 0.49
C SER A 61 -12.15 6.66 0.59
N LYS A 62 -12.74 6.08 -0.46
CA LYS A 62 -13.06 4.65 -0.49
C LYS A 62 -11.81 3.80 -0.47
N THR A 63 -10.80 4.20 -1.25
CA THR A 63 -9.52 3.47 -1.31
C THR A 63 -8.83 3.47 0.05
N MET A 64 -8.75 4.63 0.70
CA MET A 64 -8.16 4.73 2.04
C MET A 64 -8.99 4.00 3.08
N GLY A 65 -10.31 4.09 2.98
CA GLY A 65 -11.21 3.37 3.88
C GLY A 65 -10.97 1.87 3.87
N LYS A 66 -10.69 1.31 2.71
CA LYS A 66 -10.39 -0.10 2.57
C LYS A 66 -9.07 -0.47 3.24
N VAL A 67 -8.07 0.40 3.14
CA VAL A 67 -6.78 0.21 3.83
C VAL A 67 -6.99 0.21 5.35
N HIS A 68 -7.73 1.17 5.87
CA HIS A 68 -8.02 1.25 7.31
C HIS A 68 -8.80 0.03 7.81
N SER A 69 -9.81 -0.41 7.07
CA SER A 69 -10.60 -1.58 7.43
C SER A 69 -9.73 -2.83 7.50
N PHE A 70 -8.86 -3.03 6.52
CA PHE A 70 -7.96 -4.17 6.51
C PHE A 70 -7.06 -4.17 7.75
N LEU A 71 -6.49 -3.02 8.09
CA LEU A 71 -5.59 -2.91 9.23
C LEU A 71 -6.28 -3.12 10.57
N SER A 72 -7.55 -2.75 10.68
CA SER A 72 -8.29 -2.89 11.93
C SER A 72 -8.88 -4.29 12.13
N GLU A 73 -9.09 -5.04 11.05
CA GLU A 73 -9.74 -6.35 11.11
C GLU A 73 -8.76 -7.52 11.24
N LYS A 74 -7.48 -7.31 10.97
CA LYS A 74 -6.51 -8.38 10.92
C LYS A 74 -5.44 -8.25 12.00
N SER A 75 -4.99 -9.41 12.51
CA SER A 75 -3.83 -9.49 13.39
C SER A 75 -2.57 -9.72 12.56
N PHE A 76 -1.49 -9.01 12.90
CA PHE A 76 -0.23 -9.09 12.17
C PHE A 76 0.89 -9.70 13.00
N ARG A 77 0.55 -10.71 13.80
CA ARG A 77 1.54 -11.39 14.63
C ARG A 77 2.65 -12.00 13.76
N GLY A 78 3.90 -11.65 14.07
CA GLY A 78 5.05 -12.15 13.33
C GLY A 78 5.34 -11.43 12.03
N VAL A 79 4.50 -10.49 11.62
CA VAL A 79 4.70 -9.69 10.42
C VAL A 79 5.48 -8.43 10.79
N LYS A 80 6.60 -8.19 10.12
CA LYS A 80 7.43 -7.02 10.38
C LYS A 80 7.26 -5.92 9.33
N GLY A 81 6.89 -6.29 8.12
CA GLY A 81 6.63 -5.35 7.04
C GLY A 81 5.36 -5.69 6.30
N LEU A 82 4.64 -4.68 5.85
CA LEU A 82 3.38 -4.85 5.15
C LEU A 82 3.32 -3.90 3.97
N ALA A 83 2.93 -4.42 2.80
CA ALA A 83 2.67 -3.59 1.63
C ALA A 83 1.20 -3.76 1.25
N ILE A 84 0.51 -2.65 1.01
CA ILE A 84 -0.90 -2.65 0.63
C ILE A 84 -1.04 -1.83 -0.66
N PHE A 85 -1.70 -2.41 -1.64
CA PHE A 85 -1.98 -1.75 -2.93
C PHE A 85 -3.48 -1.72 -3.10
N SER A 86 -4.05 -0.51 -3.21
CA SER A 86 -5.49 -0.34 -3.20
C SER A 86 -5.93 0.68 -4.24
N ARG A 87 -6.95 0.32 -5.01
CA ARG A 87 -7.61 1.21 -5.96
C ARG A 87 -9.09 0.86 -6.01
N GLU A 88 -9.92 1.87 -5.93
CA GLU A 88 -11.36 1.72 -6.13
C GLU A 88 -11.74 2.35 -7.48
N GLY A 89 -12.97 2.18 -7.91
CA GLY A 89 -13.45 2.74 -9.18
C GLY A 89 -13.88 1.67 -10.17
N SER A 90 -13.74 1.95 -11.45
CA SER A 90 -14.20 1.06 -12.52
C SER A 90 -13.41 -0.26 -12.59
N VAL A 91 -12.14 -0.23 -12.21
CA VAL A 91 -11.28 -1.43 -12.17
C VAL A 91 -10.66 -1.51 -10.76
N PRO A 92 -11.42 -2.02 -9.79
CA PRO A 92 -10.93 -2.08 -8.42
C PRO A 92 -9.81 -3.10 -8.26
N PHE A 93 -8.92 -2.83 -7.30
CA PHE A 93 -7.79 -3.71 -7.03
C PHE A 93 -7.42 -3.61 -5.55
N PHE A 94 -7.13 -4.74 -4.92
CA PHE A 94 -6.66 -4.76 -3.54
C PHE A 94 -5.72 -5.94 -3.36
N LEU A 95 -4.47 -5.65 -2.97
CA LEU A 95 -3.45 -6.66 -2.75
C LEU A 95 -2.66 -6.30 -1.50
N THR A 96 -2.40 -7.28 -0.66
CA THR A 96 -1.56 -7.11 0.52
C THR A 96 -0.42 -8.13 0.50
N LEU A 97 0.78 -7.69 0.91
CA LEU A 97 1.96 -8.54 0.98
C LEU A 97 2.57 -8.41 2.37
N GLU A 98 2.79 -9.56 3.03
CA GLU A 98 3.34 -9.62 4.38
C GLU A 98 4.78 -10.11 4.34
N PHE A 99 5.65 -9.45 5.10
CA PHE A 99 7.08 -9.76 5.11
C PHE A 99 7.59 -9.97 6.53
N HIS A 100 8.63 -10.79 6.67
CA HIS A 100 9.32 -11.02 7.94
C HIS A 100 10.45 -10.03 8.18
N VAL A 101 10.60 -9.05 7.32
CA VAL A 101 11.56 -7.96 7.45
C VAL A 101 10.77 -6.65 7.44
N PRO A 102 11.27 -5.59 8.12
CA PRO A 102 10.56 -4.32 8.12
C PRO A 102 10.67 -3.62 6.78
N LEU A 103 9.66 -2.81 6.48
CA LEU A 103 9.65 -1.88 5.34
C LEU A 103 9.60 -0.47 5.90
N PRO A 104 10.13 0.52 5.19
CA PRO A 104 9.97 1.90 5.65
C PRO A 104 8.51 2.32 5.54
N ASN A 105 8.07 3.18 6.48
CA ASN A 105 6.73 3.75 6.41
C ASN A 105 6.66 4.72 5.24
N GLN A 106 5.80 4.42 4.27
CA GLN A 106 5.67 5.24 3.07
C GLN A 106 4.29 5.03 2.47
N ILE A 107 3.69 6.10 1.97
CA ILE A 107 2.43 6.01 1.24
C ILE A 107 2.52 6.90 0.00
N VAL A 108 2.17 6.34 -1.15
CA VAL A 108 2.25 7.04 -2.43
C VAL A 108 0.89 6.98 -3.11
N MET A 109 0.41 8.12 -3.57
CA MET A 109 -0.80 8.24 -4.36
C MET A 109 -0.40 8.60 -5.79
N ASP A 110 -0.81 7.78 -6.75
CA ASP A 110 -0.52 7.99 -8.16
C ASP A 110 -1.63 7.31 -8.95
N LEU A 111 -1.46 7.18 -10.26
CA LEU A 111 -2.40 6.43 -11.10
C LEU A 111 -1.96 4.98 -11.30
N THR A 112 -0.72 4.66 -10.95
CA THR A 112 -0.16 3.30 -11.02
C THR A 112 0.51 2.94 -9.71
N PRO A 113 0.76 1.64 -9.45
CA PRO A 113 1.42 1.22 -8.22
C PRO A 113 2.87 1.72 -8.13
N HIS A 114 3.27 2.08 -6.92
CA HIS A 114 4.65 2.43 -6.60
C HIS A 114 5.35 1.17 -6.08
N ILE A 115 6.26 0.61 -6.87
CA ILE A 115 6.86 -0.70 -6.60
C ILE A 115 8.33 -0.66 -6.19
N TYR A 116 8.93 0.53 -6.17
CA TYR A 116 10.36 0.67 -5.88
C TYR A 116 10.80 0.01 -4.56
N PRO A 117 10.06 0.16 -3.45
CA PRO A 117 10.45 -0.51 -2.21
C PRO A 117 10.47 -2.04 -2.32
N LEU A 118 9.60 -2.63 -3.15
CA LEU A 118 9.60 -4.07 -3.37
C LEU A 118 10.84 -4.51 -4.17
N ILE A 119 11.24 -3.71 -5.14
CA ILE A 119 12.43 -3.98 -5.94
C ILE A 119 13.67 -3.93 -5.06
N GLU A 120 13.78 -2.92 -4.19
CA GLU A 120 14.87 -2.82 -3.22
C GLU A 120 14.91 -4.02 -2.29
N LEU A 121 13.75 -4.44 -1.80
CA LEU A 121 13.64 -5.58 -0.91
C LEU A 121 14.13 -6.84 -1.59
N MET A 122 13.75 -7.04 -2.85
CA MET A 122 14.15 -8.21 -3.63
C MET A 122 15.67 -8.25 -3.83
N ASP A 123 16.28 -7.12 -4.09
CA ASP A 123 17.74 -7.02 -4.29
C ASP A 123 18.51 -7.27 -2.99
N THR A 124 17.93 -6.91 -1.85
CA THR A 124 18.59 -7.01 -0.55
C THR A 124 18.44 -8.40 0.09
N TYR A 125 17.29 -9.03 -0.09
CA TYR A 125 16.91 -10.25 0.64
C TYR A 125 16.62 -11.46 -0.27
N HIS A 126 17.27 -11.53 -1.41
CA HIS A 126 17.05 -12.68 -2.30
C HIS A 126 17.94 -13.90 -1.96
#